data_f18776fc24c5a0c7d05d3eed5406e231
#
_entry.id   f18776fc24c5a0c7d05d3eed5406e231
#
_cell.length_a   1.000
_cell.length_b   1.000
_cell.length_c   1.000
_cell.angle_alpha   90.00
_cell.angle_beta   90.00
_cell.angle_gamma   90.00
#
_symmetry.space_group_name_H-M   'P 1'
#
loop_
_entity.id
_entity.type
_entity.pdbx_description
1 polymer ?
#
loop_
_entity_poly.entity_id
_entity_poly.type
_entity_poly.pdbx_seq_one_letter_code
_entity_poly.pdbx_strand_id
1 'polypeptide(L)'
;MKFDEQRLISYINPDKDVDGLNELNIGKLVKNEPGMRSCTPAGIINLLRSQNITIEGKKIVVVGRSLLVGKPLSLMLLNLNGTVTMTHSKTVNLDKVCKEADILIAAAGKPNLINSSFVKEGAVIIDVGIHRLKSSDKNKTRLCGDVSLEDVIPKVSAYTPVPGGVGPMTVTMLLVNTIFSWQKQFGLSSTLNDLLP
;
A
#
# COMPACT_ATOMS: atom_id res chain seq x y z
N MET A 1 -11.89 -23.74 14.61
CA MET A 1 -11.19 -22.94 15.61
C MET A 1 -10.67 -21.69 14.90
N LYS A 2 -11.10 -20.49 15.27
CA LYS A 2 -10.65 -19.24 14.65
C LYS A 2 -9.41 -18.78 15.45
N PHE A 3 -8.25 -18.74 14.83
CA PHE A 3 -7.04 -18.21 15.48
C PHE A 3 -7.18 -16.69 15.68
N ASP A 4 -6.73 -16.19 16.81
CA ASP A 4 -6.59 -14.77 17.08
C ASP A 4 -5.26 -14.30 16.48
N GLU A 5 -5.34 -13.76 15.26
CA GLU A 5 -4.20 -13.32 14.48
C GLU A 5 -3.41 -12.21 15.21
N GLN A 6 -4.09 -11.26 15.82
CA GLN A 6 -3.45 -10.15 16.56
C GLN A 6 -2.66 -10.68 17.75
N ARG A 7 -3.23 -11.64 18.48
CA ARG A 7 -2.53 -12.27 19.60
C ARG A 7 -1.31 -13.06 19.15
N LEU A 8 -1.36 -13.73 18.00
CA LEU A 8 -0.18 -14.43 17.46
C LEU A 8 0.92 -13.45 17.07
N ILE A 9 0.59 -12.36 16.41
CA ILE A 9 1.55 -11.32 16.02
C ILE A 9 2.22 -10.69 17.26
N SER A 10 1.50 -10.50 18.37
CA SER A 10 2.07 -9.91 19.59
C SER A 10 3.15 -10.77 20.25
N TYR A 11 3.21 -12.09 19.97
CA TYR A 11 4.28 -12.98 20.44
C TYR A 11 5.54 -12.95 19.57
N ILE A 12 5.47 -12.37 18.38
CA ILE A 12 6.63 -12.24 17.49
C ILE A 12 7.56 -11.16 18.05
N ASN A 13 8.86 -11.50 18.22
CA ASN A 13 9.84 -10.49 18.58
C ASN A 13 9.84 -9.35 17.52
N PRO A 14 9.67 -8.08 17.92
CA PRO A 14 9.60 -6.95 16.99
C PRO A 14 10.78 -6.86 16.01
N ASP A 15 11.96 -7.33 16.39
CA ASP A 15 13.15 -7.35 15.53
C ASP A 15 13.12 -8.49 14.50
N LYS A 16 12.19 -9.45 14.65
CA LYS A 16 11.93 -10.57 13.71
C LYS A 16 10.61 -10.42 12.97
N ASP A 17 9.87 -9.32 13.22
CA ASP A 17 8.61 -8.99 12.57
C ASP A 17 8.86 -8.41 11.19
N VAL A 18 9.25 -9.26 10.26
CA VAL A 18 9.60 -8.84 8.88
C VAL A 18 8.41 -8.35 8.06
N ASP A 19 7.19 -8.61 8.50
CA ASP A 19 5.97 -8.02 7.91
C ASP A 19 5.62 -6.64 8.47
N GLY A 20 6.25 -6.21 9.57
CA GLY A 20 6.05 -4.90 10.18
C GLY A 20 4.68 -4.70 10.81
N LEU A 21 4.07 -5.77 11.35
CA LEU A 21 2.71 -5.78 11.87
C LEU A 21 2.63 -5.75 13.40
N ASN A 22 3.76 -5.95 14.09
CA ASN A 22 3.84 -5.91 15.54
C ASN A 22 3.54 -4.49 16.06
N GLU A 23 2.85 -4.39 17.19
CA GLU A 23 2.40 -3.12 17.79
C GLU A 23 3.56 -2.14 18.02
N LEU A 24 4.75 -2.63 18.41
CA LEU A 24 5.94 -1.80 18.59
C LEU A 24 6.42 -1.20 17.28
N ASN A 25 6.43 -1.96 16.18
CA ASN A 25 6.82 -1.47 14.87
C ASN A 25 5.79 -0.46 14.31
N ILE A 26 4.50 -0.70 14.53
CA ILE A 26 3.44 0.27 14.21
C ILE A 26 3.58 1.53 15.06
N GLY A 27 3.88 1.41 16.35
CA GLY A 27 4.14 2.54 17.24
C GLY A 27 5.33 3.38 16.78
N LYS A 28 6.43 2.75 16.35
CA LYS A 28 7.58 3.43 15.74
C LYS A 28 7.21 4.18 14.46
N LEU A 29 6.35 3.58 13.60
CA LEU A 29 5.86 4.25 12.41
C LEU A 29 5.06 5.51 12.74
N VAL A 30 4.18 5.47 13.73
CA VAL A 30 3.41 6.64 14.20
C VAL A 30 4.34 7.76 14.67
N LYS A 31 5.42 7.42 15.38
CA LYS A 31 6.41 8.37 15.90
C LYS A 31 7.48 8.78 14.87
N ASN A 32 7.41 8.27 13.67
CA ASN A 32 8.43 8.42 12.62
C ASN A 32 9.83 7.97 13.08
N GLU A 33 9.90 6.92 13.91
CA GLU A 33 11.14 6.30 14.38
C GLU A 33 11.55 5.12 13.48
N PRO A 34 12.86 4.80 13.37
CA PRO A 34 13.33 3.64 12.62
C PRO A 34 12.73 2.32 13.12
N GLY A 35 12.35 1.43 12.20
CA GLY A 35 11.78 0.12 12.52
C GLY A 35 11.31 -0.62 11.28
N MET A 36 10.84 -1.86 11.46
CA MET A 36 10.22 -2.61 10.37
C MET A 36 8.96 -1.90 9.87
N ARG A 37 8.76 -1.94 8.56
CA ARG A 37 7.60 -1.34 7.90
C ARG A 37 6.78 -2.41 7.20
N SER A 38 5.46 -2.24 7.19
CA SER A 38 4.58 -3.16 6.44
C SER A 38 5.02 -3.24 4.98
N CYS A 39 5.17 -4.46 4.47
CA CYS A 39 5.82 -4.73 3.17
C CYS A 39 5.10 -4.05 1.99
N THR A 40 3.77 -4.21 1.87
CA THR A 40 3.01 -3.60 0.77
C THR A 40 3.07 -2.07 0.80
N PRO A 41 2.82 -1.38 1.92
CA PRO A 41 3.02 0.05 2.05
C PRO A 41 4.43 0.52 1.67
N ALA A 42 5.47 -0.13 2.20
CA ALA A 42 6.85 0.21 1.89
C ALA A 42 7.15 0.02 0.40
N GLY A 43 6.63 -1.05 -0.21
CA GLY A 43 6.73 -1.30 -1.64
C GLY A 43 6.09 -0.20 -2.49
N ILE A 44 4.93 0.31 -2.08
CA ILE A 44 4.26 1.43 -2.76
C ILE A 44 5.10 2.71 -2.68
N ILE A 45 5.66 3.04 -1.53
CA ILE A 45 6.55 4.21 -1.38
C ILE A 45 7.76 4.09 -2.31
N ASN A 46 8.43 2.92 -2.31
CA ASN A 46 9.59 2.70 -3.19
C ASN A 46 9.21 2.74 -4.67
N LEU A 47 8.03 2.24 -5.03
CA LEU A 47 7.51 2.33 -6.40
C LEU A 47 7.31 3.79 -6.83
N LEU A 48 6.68 4.62 -6.00
CA LEU A 48 6.51 6.06 -6.26
C LEU A 48 7.87 6.76 -6.42
N ARG A 49 8.82 6.49 -5.52
CA ARG A 49 10.19 7.04 -5.59
C ARG A 49 10.91 6.63 -6.87
N SER A 50 10.82 5.36 -7.28
CA SER A 50 11.48 4.83 -8.49
C SER A 50 10.98 5.47 -9.78
N GLN A 51 9.75 5.98 -9.77
CA GLN A 51 9.13 6.70 -10.87
C GLN A 51 9.26 8.24 -10.74
N ASN A 52 10.05 8.72 -9.79
CA ASN A 52 10.21 10.15 -9.49
C ASN A 52 8.87 10.87 -9.21
N ILE A 53 7.88 10.17 -8.65
CA ILE A 53 6.60 10.74 -8.27
C ILE A 53 6.74 11.40 -6.90
N THR A 54 6.63 12.71 -6.86
CA THR A 54 6.72 13.51 -5.64
C THR A 54 5.52 13.24 -4.73
N ILE A 55 5.79 12.98 -3.45
CA ILE A 55 4.78 12.77 -2.40
C ILE A 55 4.54 14.08 -1.64
N GLU A 56 5.62 14.81 -1.35
CA GLU A 56 5.57 16.05 -0.60
C GLU A 56 4.61 17.08 -1.20
N GLY A 57 3.73 17.63 -0.36
CA GLY A 57 2.73 18.63 -0.75
C GLY A 57 1.55 18.10 -1.58
N LYS A 58 1.52 16.81 -1.93
CA LYS A 58 0.43 16.22 -2.73
C LYS A 58 -0.78 15.89 -1.87
N LYS A 59 -1.98 16.04 -2.47
CA LYS A 59 -3.21 15.49 -1.92
C LYS A 59 -3.29 14.00 -2.25
N ILE A 60 -3.32 13.16 -1.23
CA ILE A 60 -3.30 11.72 -1.38
C ILE A 60 -4.56 11.13 -0.74
N VAL A 61 -5.30 10.35 -1.50
CA VAL A 61 -6.47 9.64 -0.98
C VAL A 61 -6.18 8.15 -0.94
N VAL A 62 -6.34 7.56 0.24
CA VAL A 62 -6.20 6.11 0.47
C VAL A 62 -7.58 5.51 0.67
N VAL A 63 -8.04 4.69 -0.27
CA VAL A 63 -9.34 4.02 -0.21
C VAL A 63 -9.16 2.65 0.46
N GLY A 64 -9.39 2.62 1.78
CA GLY A 64 -9.20 1.45 2.63
C GLY A 64 -8.47 1.80 3.92
N ARG A 65 -8.76 1.07 5.01
CA ARG A 65 -8.20 1.31 6.34
C ARG A 65 -7.73 0.03 7.06
N SER A 66 -7.27 -0.95 6.29
CA SER A 66 -6.73 -2.18 6.86
C SER A 66 -5.45 -1.93 7.66
N LEU A 67 -5.15 -2.81 8.62
CA LEU A 67 -3.87 -2.78 9.35
C LEU A 67 -2.70 -3.18 8.46
N LEU A 68 -2.95 -4.00 7.43
CA LEU A 68 -1.92 -4.45 6.50
C LEU A 68 -1.47 -3.37 5.52
N VAL A 69 -2.40 -2.51 5.05
CA VAL A 69 -2.11 -1.55 3.97
C VAL A 69 -2.57 -0.13 4.33
N GLY A 70 -3.88 0.10 4.45
CA GLY A 70 -4.44 1.45 4.47
C GLY A 70 -3.86 2.33 5.58
N LYS A 71 -3.88 1.86 6.83
CA LYS A 71 -3.35 2.62 7.98
C LYS A 71 -1.84 2.85 7.89
N PRO A 72 -0.98 1.81 7.74
CA PRO A 72 0.46 2.03 7.70
C PRO A 72 0.87 2.87 6.49
N LEU A 73 0.27 2.68 5.33
CA LEU A 73 0.57 3.49 4.16
C LEU A 73 0.21 4.97 4.36
N SER A 74 -0.96 5.25 4.95
CA SER A 74 -1.36 6.63 5.26
C SER A 74 -0.37 7.32 6.19
N LEU A 75 0.16 6.61 7.19
CA LEU A 75 1.18 7.14 8.10
C LEU A 75 2.53 7.37 7.38
N MET A 76 2.97 6.42 6.54
CA MET A 76 4.20 6.60 5.75
C MET A 76 4.12 7.81 4.82
N LEU A 77 2.99 7.98 4.12
CA LEU A 77 2.77 9.12 3.23
C LEU A 77 2.71 10.45 3.99
N LEU A 78 2.09 10.46 5.18
CA LEU A 78 2.08 11.63 6.07
C LEU A 78 3.49 11.99 6.53
N ASN A 79 4.29 11.01 6.94
CA ASN A 79 5.70 11.20 7.35
C ASN A 79 6.58 11.72 6.20
N LEU A 80 6.15 11.52 4.95
CA LEU A 80 6.79 12.04 3.74
C LEU A 80 6.17 13.37 3.27
N ASN A 81 5.52 14.12 4.17
CA ASN A 81 4.91 15.43 3.92
C ASN A 81 3.74 15.41 2.91
N GLY A 82 3.10 14.28 2.68
CA GLY A 82 1.85 14.19 1.91
C GLY A 82 0.65 14.64 2.74
N THR A 83 -0.35 15.27 2.12
CA THR A 83 -1.65 15.54 2.74
C THR A 83 -2.57 14.36 2.51
N VAL A 84 -2.82 13.56 3.53
CA VAL A 84 -3.47 12.25 3.38
C VAL A 84 -4.91 12.25 3.90
N THR A 85 -5.83 11.81 3.05
CA THR A 85 -7.21 11.49 3.42
C THR A 85 -7.42 9.98 3.34
N MET A 86 -7.65 9.33 4.47
CA MET A 86 -7.99 7.91 4.53
C MET A 86 -9.51 7.73 4.50
N THR A 87 -10.01 6.90 3.58
CA THR A 87 -11.44 6.64 3.38
C THR A 87 -11.80 5.17 3.66
N HIS A 88 -13.08 4.90 3.78
CA HIS A 88 -13.59 3.57 4.11
C HIS A 88 -15.03 3.38 3.59
N SER A 89 -15.60 2.21 3.77
CA SER A 89 -16.95 1.84 3.31
C SER A 89 -18.11 2.70 3.88
N LYS A 90 -17.85 3.56 4.86
CA LYS A 90 -18.82 4.50 5.42
C LYS A 90 -18.55 5.96 5.04
N THR A 91 -17.55 6.21 4.20
CA THR A 91 -17.25 7.55 3.69
C THR A 91 -18.37 8.00 2.76
N VAL A 92 -18.94 9.16 3.05
CA VAL A 92 -20.00 9.77 2.24
C VAL A 92 -19.38 10.43 1.03
N ASN A 93 -20.00 10.32 -0.15
CA ASN A 93 -19.53 10.90 -1.41
C ASN A 93 -18.06 10.52 -1.72
N LEU A 94 -17.75 9.22 -1.62
CA LEU A 94 -16.40 8.71 -1.81
C LEU A 94 -15.79 9.14 -3.16
N ASP A 95 -16.59 9.17 -4.22
CA ASP A 95 -16.21 9.64 -5.55
C ASP A 95 -15.68 11.09 -5.53
N LYS A 96 -16.37 11.98 -4.84
CA LYS A 96 -15.97 13.39 -4.71
C LYS A 96 -14.64 13.52 -3.94
N VAL A 97 -14.49 12.76 -2.86
CA VAL A 97 -13.22 12.76 -2.08
C VAL A 97 -12.07 12.24 -2.93
N CYS A 98 -12.28 11.15 -3.67
CA CYS A 98 -11.24 10.58 -4.53
C CYS A 98 -10.83 11.51 -5.68
N LYS A 99 -11.78 12.29 -6.24
CA LYS A 99 -11.50 13.27 -7.31
C LYS A 99 -10.55 14.39 -6.92
N GLU A 100 -10.33 14.64 -5.64
CA GLU A 100 -9.36 15.64 -5.18
C GLU A 100 -7.92 15.15 -5.18
N ALA A 101 -7.71 13.84 -5.33
CA ALA A 101 -6.41 13.22 -5.18
C ALA A 101 -5.48 13.51 -6.36
N ASP A 102 -4.26 13.95 -6.05
CA ASP A 102 -3.13 13.91 -6.98
C ASP A 102 -2.59 12.49 -7.09
N ILE A 103 -2.62 11.74 -5.97
CA ILE A 103 -2.28 10.32 -5.89
C ILE A 103 -3.45 9.59 -5.24
N LEU A 104 -4.08 8.67 -5.95
CA LEU A 104 -5.18 7.85 -5.46
C LEU A 104 -4.72 6.41 -5.27
N ILE A 105 -4.89 5.88 -4.07
CA ILE A 105 -4.50 4.52 -3.71
C ILE A 105 -5.74 3.70 -3.44
N ALA A 106 -5.99 2.72 -4.29
CA ALA A 106 -7.12 1.80 -4.19
C ALA A 106 -6.72 0.54 -3.41
N ALA A 107 -7.17 0.45 -2.16
CA ALA A 107 -6.94 -0.68 -1.24
C ALA A 107 -8.24 -1.07 -0.51
N ALA A 108 -9.36 -1.06 -1.24
CA ALA A 108 -10.70 -1.32 -0.73
C ALA A 108 -11.04 -2.82 -0.66
N GLY A 109 -10.32 -3.67 -1.39
CA GLY A 109 -10.62 -5.08 -1.53
C GLY A 109 -11.94 -5.34 -2.29
N LYS A 110 -12.30 -4.45 -3.22
CA LYS A 110 -13.50 -4.55 -4.06
C LYS A 110 -13.14 -4.41 -5.52
N PRO A 111 -13.37 -5.44 -6.36
CA PRO A 111 -13.02 -5.42 -7.76
C PRO A 111 -13.72 -4.27 -8.50
N ASN A 112 -12.95 -3.52 -9.31
CA ASN A 112 -13.42 -2.45 -10.18
C ASN A 112 -14.27 -1.36 -9.47
N LEU A 113 -14.03 -1.11 -8.18
CA LEU A 113 -14.72 -0.08 -7.41
C LEU A 113 -14.43 1.33 -7.96
N ILE A 114 -13.17 1.58 -8.30
CA ILE A 114 -12.67 2.87 -8.76
C ILE A 114 -12.78 2.92 -10.28
N ASN A 115 -13.60 3.82 -10.78
CA ASN A 115 -13.78 4.11 -12.21
C ASN A 115 -13.42 5.56 -12.52
N SER A 116 -13.60 6.02 -13.77
CA SER A 116 -13.25 7.36 -14.21
C SER A 116 -13.98 8.50 -13.46
N SER A 117 -15.13 8.20 -12.81
CA SER A 117 -15.84 9.18 -11.99
C SER A 117 -15.16 9.50 -10.67
N PHE A 118 -14.26 8.64 -10.21
CA PHE A 118 -13.47 8.80 -8.97
C PHE A 118 -12.14 9.52 -9.20
N VAL A 119 -11.72 9.72 -10.43
CA VAL A 119 -10.35 10.10 -10.76
C VAL A 119 -10.26 11.53 -11.27
N LYS A 120 -9.30 12.28 -10.73
CA LYS A 120 -8.89 13.60 -11.21
C LYS A 120 -8.04 13.43 -12.48
N GLU A 121 -8.17 14.37 -13.41
CA GLU A 121 -7.30 14.44 -14.58
C GLU A 121 -5.82 14.59 -14.18
N GLY A 122 -4.96 13.77 -14.78
CA GLY A 122 -3.53 13.76 -14.49
C GLY A 122 -3.14 13.08 -13.17
N ALA A 123 -4.08 12.47 -12.43
CA ALA A 123 -3.76 11.77 -11.18
C ALA A 123 -2.86 10.55 -11.39
N VAL A 124 -2.15 10.18 -10.34
CA VAL A 124 -1.43 8.89 -10.24
C VAL A 124 -2.31 7.88 -9.54
N ILE A 125 -2.42 6.66 -10.08
CA ILE A 125 -3.25 5.59 -9.51
C ILE A 125 -2.38 4.43 -9.05
N ILE A 126 -2.52 4.06 -7.78
CA ILE A 126 -1.92 2.85 -7.21
C ILE A 126 -3.04 1.86 -6.88
N ASP A 127 -3.11 0.78 -7.62
CA ASP A 127 -4.06 -0.31 -7.39
C ASP A 127 -3.41 -1.42 -6.57
N VAL A 128 -3.89 -1.63 -5.36
CA VAL A 128 -3.41 -2.67 -4.42
C VAL A 128 -4.28 -3.92 -4.49
N GLY A 129 -5.47 -3.82 -5.10
CA GLY A 129 -6.42 -4.91 -5.21
C GLY A 129 -5.89 -6.07 -6.07
N ILE A 130 -6.18 -7.31 -5.66
CA ILE A 130 -5.96 -8.50 -6.48
C ILE A 130 -7.17 -9.42 -6.31
N HIS A 131 -7.96 -9.54 -7.38
CA HIS A 131 -9.16 -10.35 -7.40
C HIS A 131 -9.13 -11.35 -8.55
N ARG A 132 -9.66 -12.55 -8.29
CA ARG A 132 -9.88 -13.56 -9.33
C ARG A 132 -11.36 -13.54 -9.74
N LEU A 133 -11.64 -13.04 -10.92
CA LEU A 133 -12.98 -13.08 -11.49
C LEU A 133 -13.11 -14.31 -12.40
N LYS A 134 -14.28 -14.96 -12.35
CA LYS A 134 -14.63 -16.01 -13.32
C LYS A 134 -14.78 -15.36 -14.69
N SER A 135 -14.05 -15.87 -15.68
CA SER A 135 -14.25 -15.48 -17.07
C SER A 135 -15.53 -16.11 -17.62
N SER A 136 -16.09 -15.53 -18.68
CA SER A 136 -17.18 -16.14 -19.46
C SER A 136 -16.80 -17.52 -20.01
N ASP A 137 -15.52 -17.77 -20.20
CA ASP A 137 -14.96 -19.08 -20.52
C ASP A 137 -14.75 -19.86 -19.20
N LYS A 138 -15.54 -20.94 -18.99
CA LYS A 138 -15.64 -21.70 -17.73
C LYS A 138 -14.29 -22.17 -17.14
N ASN A 139 -13.25 -22.20 -17.95
CA ASN A 139 -11.91 -22.68 -17.59
C ASN A 139 -10.88 -21.55 -17.38
N LYS A 140 -11.25 -20.27 -17.53
CA LYS A 140 -10.32 -19.14 -17.38
C LYS A 140 -10.72 -18.24 -16.23
N THR A 141 -9.75 -17.83 -15.43
CA THR A 141 -9.89 -16.75 -14.45
C THR A 141 -9.13 -15.52 -14.93
N ARG A 142 -9.75 -14.35 -14.84
CA ARG A 142 -9.10 -13.06 -15.08
C ARG A 142 -8.72 -12.46 -13.73
N LEU A 143 -7.49 -11.96 -13.62
CA LEU A 143 -7.08 -11.12 -12.49
C LEU A 143 -7.49 -9.68 -12.76
N CYS A 144 -8.00 -9.00 -11.75
CA CYS A 144 -8.26 -7.57 -11.77
C CYS A 144 -7.94 -6.95 -10.40
N GLY A 145 -7.80 -5.65 -10.36
CA GLY A 145 -7.62 -4.87 -9.14
C GLY A 145 -8.93 -4.26 -8.61
N ASP A 146 -8.76 -3.29 -7.74
CA ASP A 146 -9.84 -2.44 -7.25
C ASP A 146 -10.23 -1.35 -8.27
N VAL A 147 -9.41 -1.13 -9.30
CA VAL A 147 -9.56 -0.09 -10.31
C VAL A 147 -10.03 -0.68 -11.64
N SER A 148 -11.02 -0.05 -12.27
CA SER A 148 -11.43 -0.31 -13.65
C SER A 148 -10.43 0.36 -14.61
N LEU A 149 -9.28 -0.30 -14.86
CA LEU A 149 -8.15 0.32 -15.56
C LEU A 149 -8.52 0.85 -16.95
N GLU A 150 -9.30 0.10 -17.72
CA GLU A 150 -9.70 0.49 -19.09
C GLU A 150 -10.43 1.85 -19.10
N ASP A 151 -11.20 2.14 -18.05
CA ASP A 151 -11.98 3.38 -17.88
C ASP A 151 -11.12 4.53 -17.35
N VAL A 152 -10.06 4.22 -16.60
CA VAL A 152 -9.24 5.21 -15.88
C VAL A 152 -8.01 5.65 -16.67
N ILE A 153 -7.40 4.76 -17.47
CA ILE A 153 -6.16 5.02 -18.25
C ILE A 153 -6.21 6.33 -19.05
N PRO A 154 -7.32 6.72 -19.72
CA PRO A 154 -7.34 7.97 -20.50
C PRO A 154 -7.16 9.25 -19.68
N LYS A 155 -7.34 9.18 -18.34
CA LYS A 155 -7.33 10.34 -17.44
C LYS A 155 -6.05 10.48 -16.62
N VAL A 156 -5.28 9.41 -16.45
CA VAL A 156 -4.20 9.34 -15.46
C VAL A 156 -2.84 9.59 -16.07
N SER A 157 -1.92 10.15 -15.29
CA SER A 157 -0.53 10.32 -15.71
C SER A 157 0.31 9.08 -15.52
N ALA A 158 -0.04 8.25 -14.51
CA ALA A 158 0.60 6.97 -14.23
C ALA A 158 -0.35 6.05 -13.46
N TYR A 159 -0.15 4.74 -13.62
CA TYR A 159 -0.91 3.73 -12.88
C TYR A 159 -0.10 2.47 -12.67
N THR A 160 -0.49 1.66 -11.66
CA THR A 160 0.05 0.32 -11.46
C THR A 160 -0.83 -0.72 -12.16
N PRO A 161 -0.26 -1.65 -12.95
CA PRO A 161 -1.03 -2.76 -13.53
C PRO A 161 -1.39 -3.81 -12.48
N VAL A 162 -2.45 -4.57 -12.74
CA VAL A 162 -2.80 -5.79 -11.99
C VAL A 162 -3.00 -6.93 -12.98
N PRO A 163 -2.18 -7.98 -12.95
CA PRO A 163 -1.00 -8.22 -12.11
C PRO A 163 0.26 -7.43 -12.52
N GLY A 164 1.31 -7.50 -11.71
CA GLY A 164 2.64 -6.99 -12.05
C GLY A 164 2.99 -5.60 -11.48
N GLY A 165 2.07 -4.95 -10.75
CA GLY A 165 2.30 -3.67 -10.08
C GLY A 165 2.78 -3.83 -8.63
N VAL A 166 1.90 -3.62 -7.67
CA VAL A 166 2.21 -3.59 -6.23
C VAL A 166 2.65 -4.97 -5.68
N GLY A 167 2.08 -6.06 -6.19
CA GLY A 167 2.36 -7.41 -5.68
C GLY A 167 3.84 -7.78 -5.63
N PRO A 168 4.60 -7.69 -6.73
CA PRO A 168 6.05 -7.94 -6.74
C PRO A 168 6.82 -7.08 -5.73
N MET A 169 6.42 -5.82 -5.54
CA MET A 169 7.05 -4.92 -4.57
C MET A 169 6.85 -5.38 -3.12
N THR A 170 5.69 -5.96 -2.81
CA THR A 170 5.45 -6.56 -1.48
C THR A 170 6.46 -7.65 -1.17
N VAL A 171 6.72 -8.55 -2.13
CA VAL A 171 7.70 -9.64 -1.98
C VAL A 171 9.12 -9.07 -1.85
N THR A 172 9.46 -8.08 -2.65
CA THR A 172 10.75 -7.39 -2.57
C THR A 172 10.96 -6.78 -1.17
N MET A 173 9.97 -6.09 -0.63
CA MET A 173 10.09 -5.50 0.70
C MET A 173 10.15 -6.52 1.83
N LEU A 174 9.51 -7.68 1.67
CA LEU A 174 9.67 -8.79 2.62
C LEU A 174 11.13 -9.28 2.65
N LEU A 175 11.78 -9.40 1.50
CA LEU A 175 13.20 -9.76 1.43
C LEU A 175 14.07 -8.66 2.06
N VAL A 176 13.82 -7.39 1.78
CA VAL A 176 14.53 -6.25 2.39
C VAL A 176 14.41 -6.29 3.91
N ASN A 177 13.20 -6.41 4.45
CA ASN A 177 12.98 -6.52 5.89
C ASN A 177 13.66 -7.75 6.50
N THR A 178 13.69 -8.87 5.79
CA THR A 178 14.37 -10.10 6.26
C THR A 178 15.87 -9.88 6.38
N ILE A 179 16.49 -9.29 5.38
CA ILE A 179 17.93 -8.96 5.40
C ILE A 179 18.22 -7.92 6.50
N PHE A 180 17.38 -6.90 6.63
CA PHE A 180 17.53 -5.89 7.68
C PHE A 180 17.43 -6.51 9.09
N SER A 181 16.45 -7.39 9.32
CA SER A 181 16.30 -8.14 10.56
C SER A 181 17.54 -8.98 10.87
N TRP A 182 18.05 -9.68 9.87
CA TRP A 182 19.27 -10.48 9.99
C TRP A 182 20.49 -9.61 10.34
N GLN A 183 20.73 -8.54 9.61
CA GLN A 183 21.84 -7.61 9.88
C GLN A 183 21.76 -7.07 11.31
N LYS A 184 20.59 -6.66 11.77
CA LYS A 184 20.38 -6.16 13.13
C LYS A 184 20.72 -7.21 14.20
N GLN A 185 20.33 -8.47 14.00
CA GLN A 185 20.61 -9.56 14.94
C GLN A 185 22.11 -9.86 15.09
N PHE A 186 22.90 -9.62 14.05
CA PHE A 186 24.35 -9.83 14.03
C PHE A 186 25.18 -8.56 14.23
N GLY A 187 24.54 -7.43 14.56
CA GLY A 187 25.23 -6.15 14.77
C GLY A 187 25.92 -5.58 13.53
N LEU A 188 25.42 -5.96 12.33
CA LEU A 188 25.96 -5.50 11.06
C LEU A 188 25.34 -4.15 10.67
N SER A 189 26.11 -3.27 10.05
CA SER A 189 25.60 -2.02 9.49
C SER A 189 24.68 -2.31 8.32
N SER A 190 23.49 -1.70 8.32
CA SER A 190 22.55 -1.88 7.21
C SER A 190 22.86 -0.93 6.06
N THR A 191 22.96 -1.48 4.85
CA THR A 191 23.03 -0.74 3.58
C THR A 191 21.65 -0.50 2.96
N LEU A 192 20.58 -0.97 3.62
CA LEU A 192 19.22 -0.98 3.11
C LEU A 192 18.31 0.09 3.74
N ASN A 193 18.89 0.98 4.58
CA ASN A 193 18.11 2.02 5.29
C ASN A 193 17.31 2.91 4.33
N ASP A 194 17.86 3.21 3.15
CA ASP A 194 17.20 4.06 2.15
C ASP A 194 15.97 3.41 1.51
N LEU A 195 15.85 2.09 1.61
CA LEU A 195 14.70 1.34 1.11
C LEU A 195 13.57 1.22 2.15
N LEU A 196 13.85 1.53 3.41
CA LEU A 196 12.86 1.52 4.49
C LEU A 196 12.32 2.95 4.67
N PRO A 197 11.05 3.20 4.28
CA PRO A 197 10.44 4.53 4.41
C PRO A 197 10.10 4.89 5.84
#